data_f90dc02c42b64d60742778d564263301
#
_entry.id   f90dc02c42b64d60742778d564263301
#
_cell.length_a   1.000
_cell.length_b   1.000
_cell.length_c   1.000
_cell.angle_alpha   90.00
_cell.angle_beta   90.00
_cell.angle_gamma   90.00
#
_symmetry.space_group_name_H-M   'P 1'
#
loop_
_entity.id
_entity.type
_entity.pdbx_description
1 polymer ?
#
loop_
_entity_poly.entity_id
_entity_poly.type
_entity_poly.pdbx_seq_one_letter_code
_entity_poly.pdbx_strand_id
1 'polypeptide(L)'
;MSHVKGSPESILATQQSLTHLFDRVDATHVQLDPTRTSLTGTGGLVEIGKDGGQNWNYDMGFKWSSPELELNDIGFLKRADQKFQFFNLKYRTAKPISVFRNINLDFSQFNAFDFEGNHNRTQYQLRTRLRFLNNSRISSWLTHKPRIYDNTTLR
;
A
#
# COMPACT_ATOMS: atom_id res chain seq x y z
N MET A 1 9.05 3.79 14.80
CA MET A 1 8.28 3.90 16.06
C MET A 1 8.03 5.37 16.31
N SER A 2 6.82 5.74 16.67
CA SER A 2 6.44 7.08 17.09
C SER A 2 5.89 7.04 18.51
N HIS A 3 6.08 8.12 19.24
CA HIS A 3 5.49 8.33 20.55
C HIS A 3 5.08 9.80 20.65
N VAL A 4 3.79 10.05 20.69
CA VAL A 4 3.20 11.38 20.75
C VAL A 4 2.51 11.58 22.09
N LYS A 5 2.73 12.72 22.73
CA LYS A 5 2.06 13.13 23.98
C LYS A 5 1.32 14.44 23.75
N GLY A 6 0.18 14.58 24.41
CA GLY A 6 -0.63 15.78 24.32
C GLY A 6 -1.69 15.85 25.42
N SER A 7 -2.49 16.91 25.37
CA SER A 7 -3.68 16.96 26.23
C SER A 7 -4.67 15.86 25.82
N PRO A 8 -5.56 15.44 26.75
CA PRO A 8 -6.58 14.44 26.41
C PRO A 8 -7.40 14.83 25.17
N GLU A 9 -7.74 16.11 25.02
CA GLU A 9 -8.50 16.63 23.87
C GLU A 9 -7.72 16.48 22.55
N SER A 10 -6.41 16.79 22.56
CA SER A 10 -5.54 16.66 21.38
C SER A 10 -5.38 15.21 20.96
N ILE A 11 -5.17 14.31 21.92
CA ILE A 11 -5.04 12.88 21.67
C ILE A 11 -6.37 12.29 21.19
N LEU A 12 -7.50 12.73 21.75
CA LEU A 12 -8.83 12.33 21.30
C LEU A 12 -9.08 12.77 19.85
N ALA A 13 -8.75 14.01 19.51
CA ALA A 13 -8.85 14.50 18.13
C ALA A 13 -8.01 13.67 17.14
N THR A 14 -6.82 13.23 17.56
CA THR A 14 -5.97 12.34 16.77
C THR A 14 -6.63 10.97 16.58
N GLN A 15 -7.16 10.36 17.65
CA GLN A 15 -7.87 9.08 17.57
C GLN A 15 -9.07 9.14 16.61
N GLN A 16 -9.80 10.25 16.57
CA GLN A 16 -10.96 10.45 15.71
C GLN A 16 -10.61 10.91 14.28
N SER A 17 -9.34 11.22 14.02
CA SER A 17 -8.91 11.69 12.70
C SER A 17 -9.13 10.63 11.62
N LEU A 18 -9.27 11.09 10.35
CA LEU A 18 -9.42 10.20 9.19
C LEU A 18 -8.23 9.25 8.99
N THR A 19 -7.10 9.55 9.60
CA THR A 19 -5.89 8.73 9.56
C THR A 19 -6.00 7.52 10.49
N HIS A 20 -6.60 7.69 11.68
CA HIS A 20 -6.61 6.69 12.75
C HIS A 20 -7.93 5.94 12.89
N LEU A 21 -9.06 6.66 12.93
CA LEU A 21 -10.40 6.09 12.90
C LEU A 21 -10.69 5.09 14.04
N PHE A 22 -10.38 5.46 15.30
CA PHE A 22 -10.61 4.59 16.46
C PHE A 22 -12.09 4.41 16.81
N ASP A 23 -12.96 5.27 16.25
CA ASP A 23 -14.42 5.24 16.41
C ASP A 23 -15.15 4.30 15.44
N ARG A 24 -14.40 3.47 14.68
CA ARG A 24 -15.01 2.49 13.77
C ARG A 24 -15.75 1.41 14.52
N VAL A 25 -16.96 1.12 14.06
CA VAL A 25 -17.82 0.07 14.62
C VAL A 25 -17.38 -1.35 14.23
N ASP A 26 -16.57 -1.47 13.18
CA ASP A 26 -16.07 -2.73 12.62
C ASP A 26 -14.71 -3.17 13.18
N ALA A 27 -14.08 -2.38 14.05
CA ALA A 27 -12.78 -2.67 14.63
C ALA A 27 -12.90 -2.93 16.13
N THR A 28 -12.48 -4.13 16.56
CA THR A 28 -12.48 -4.52 17.98
C THR A 28 -11.13 -4.29 18.66
N HIS A 29 -10.06 -4.17 17.85
CA HIS A 29 -8.68 -4.01 18.33
C HIS A 29 -8.29 -2.56 18.65
N VAL A 30 -9.12 -1.60 18.32
CA VAL A 30 -8.96 -0.18 18.67
C VAL A 30 -10.24 0.32 19.34
N GLN A 31 -10.08 1.16 20.34
CA GLN A 31 -11.19 1.78 21.07
C GLN A 31 -10.87 3.25 21.32
N LEU A 32 -11.89 4.07 21.21
CA LEU A 32 -11.80 5.48 21.54
C LEU A 32 -11.66 5.65 23.06
N ASP A 33 -10.59 6.30 23.49
CA ASP A 33 -10.36 6.59 24.90
C ASP A 33 -10.12 8.09 25.10
N PRO A 34 -11.10 8.82 25.66
CA PRO A 34 -11.01 10.26 25.86
C PRO A 34 -10.07 10.66 27.00
N THR A 35 -9.58 9.70 27.79
CA THR A 35 -8.67 9.98 28.91
C THR A 35 -7.20 9.82 28.56
N ARG A 36 -6.88 9.31 27.37
CA ARG A 36 -5.51 9.10 26.92
C ARG A 36 -4.77 10.42 26.71
N THR A 37 -3.50 10.40 27.11
CA THR A 37 -2.57 11.54 26.95
C THR A 37 -1.40 11.21 26.03
N SER A 38 -1.37 9.99 25.46
CA SER A 38 -0.30 9.58 24.53
C SER A 38 -0.75 8.49 23.59
N LEU A 39 -0.11 8.45 22.40
CA LEU A 39 -0.19 7.38 21.42
C LEU A 39 1.22 6.86 21.15
N THR A 40 1.36 5.54 21.05
CA THR A 40 2.63 4.87 20.73
C THR A 40 2.43 3.87 19.62
N GLY A 41 3.00 4.14 18.48
CA GLY A 41 2.84 3.31 17.31
C GLY A 41 4.13 2.85 16.67
N THR A 42 4.01 1.81 15.86
CA THR A 42 5.10 1.25 15.06
C THR A 42 4.72 1.24 13.59
N GLY A 43 5.70 1.52 12.76
CA GLY A 43 5.55 1.40 11.31
C GLY A 43 6.89 1.10 10.67
N GLY A 44 6.83 0.50 9.49
CA GLY A 44 8.04 0.17 8.75
C GLY A 44 7.75 -0.39 7.38
N LEU A 45 8.83 -0.55 6.62
CA LEU A 45 8.85 -1.19 5.32
C LEU A 45 10.05 -2.14 5.28
N VAL A 46 9.78 -3.36 4.84
CA VAL A 46 10.82 -4.32 4.45
C VAL A 46 10.59 -4.62 2.98
N GLU A 47 11.63 -4.43 2.18
CA GLU A 47 11.57 -4.64 0.74
C GLU A 47 12.80 -5.41 0.29
N ILE A 48 12.60 -6.34 -0.64
CA ILE A 48 13.65 -7.05 -1.34
C ILE A 48 13.33 -7.04 -2.82
N GLY A 49 14.34 -6.80 -3.63
CA GLY A 49 14.14 -6.74 -5.06
C GLY A 49 15.44 -6.88 -5.84
N LYS A 50 15.24 -7.07 -7.13
CA LYS A 50 16.29 -7.02 -8.14
C LYS A 50 15.93 -5.92 -9.12
N ASP A 51 16.73 -4.86 -9.12
CA ASP A 51 16.67 -3.80 -10.13
C ASP A 51 17.97 -3.80 -10.96
N GLY A 52 17.82 -3.86 -12.25
CA GLY A 52 18.93 -4.01 -13.19
C GLY A 52 19.18 -5.46 -13.63
N GLY A 53 20.18 -5.64 -14.50
CA GLY A 53 20.46 -6.90 -15.18
C GLY A 53 19.74 -6.99 -16.52
N GLN A 54 19.43 -8.22 -17.00
CA GLN A 54 18.93 -8.40 -18.36
C GLN A 54 17.44 -7.99 -18.50
N ASN A 55 16.56 -8.98 -18.47
CA ASN A 55 15.17 -8.74 -18.88
C ASN A 55 14.21 -8.67 -17.70
N TRP A 56 14.50 -9.41 -16.63
CA TRP A 56 13.62 -9.57 -15.48
C TRP A 56 14.08 -8.74 -14.29
N ASN A 57 13.17 -7.91 -13.79
CA ASN A 57 13.29 -7.19 -12.54
C ASN A 57 12.07 -7.50 -11.67
N TYR A 58 12.26 -7.54 -10.37
CA TYR A 58 11.19 -7.77 -9.42
C TYR A 58 11.45 -7.02 -8.12
N ASP A 59 10.41 -6.67 -7.45
CA ASP A 59 10.42 -6.17 -6.09
C ASP A 59 9.22 -6.70 -5.32
N MET A 60 9.44 -7.02 -4.07
CA MET A 60 8.39 -7.43 -3.14
C MET A 60 8.67 -6.87 -1.76
N GLY A 61 7.62 -6.59 -1.04
CA GLY A 61 7.80 -6.03 0.29
C GLY A 61 6.54 -6.12 1.14
N PHE A 62 6.78 -5.76 2.40
CA PHE A 62 5.77 -5.67 3.42
C PHE A 62 5.92 -4.34 4.17
N LYS A 63 4.84 -3.57 4.18
CA LYS A 63 4.73 -2.30 4.91
C LYS A 63 3.68 -2.44 5.99
N TRP A 64 3.94 -1.86 7.15
CA TRP A 64 2.93 -1.78 8.21
C TRP A 64 2.90 -0.39 8.84
N SER A 65 1.74 -0.04 9.36
CA SER A 65 1.47 1.17 10.11
C SER A 65 0.47 0.81 11.19
N SER A 66 0.93 0.68 12.43
CA SER A 66 0.04 0.30 13.54
C SER A 66 -1.05 1.35 13.78
N PRO A 67 -2.17 1.01 14.44
CA PRO A 67 -3.27 1.94 14.67
C PRO A 67 -2.87 3.25 15.33
N GLU A 68 -1.93 3.20 16.27
CA GLU A 68 -1.45 4.36 17.04
C GLU A 68 -0.25 5.09 16.43
N LEU A 69 0.16 4.71 15.20
CA LEU A 69 1.30 5.36 14.54
C LEU A 69 0.91 6.78 14.11
N GLU A 70 1.62 7.77 14.64
CA GLU A 70 1.47 9.17 14.25
C GLU A 70 2.80 9.71 13.72
N LEU A 71 2.79 10.26 12.51
CA LEU A 71 3.97 10.75 11.81
C LEU A 71 3.78 12.16 11.22
N ASN A 72 2.67 12.84 11.48
CA ASN A 72 2.34 14.10 10.81
C ASN A 72 3.35 15.21 11.08
N ASP A 73 4.12 15.14 12.17
CA ASP A 73 5.17 16.12 12.50
C ASP A 73 6.44 15.94 11.66
N ILE A 74 6.68 14.73 11.14
CA ILE A 74 7.92 14.37 10.42
C ILE A 74 7.67 13.78 9.04
N GLY A 75 6.43 13.63 8.64
CA GLY A 75 6.05 13.03 7.36
C GLY A 75 4.55 13.03 7.15
N PHE A 76 4.10 12.38 6.07
CA PHE A 76 2.71 12.30 5.73
C PHE A 76 2.20 10.87 5.90
N LEU A 77 1.36 10.64 6.91
CA LEU A 77 0.66 9.39 7.14
C LEU A 77 -0.75 9.49 6.57
N LYS A 78 -1.02 8.77 5.48
CA LYS A 78 -2.36 8.70 4.87
C LYS A 78 -3.35 7.91 5.70
N ARG A 79 -2.87 6.82 6.31
CA ARG A 79 -3.69 5.89 7.07
C ARG A 79 -2.83 5.08 8.03
N ALA A 80 -3.22 5.02 9.26
CA ALA A 80 -2.78 4.05 10.26
C ALA A 80 -3.58 2.74 10.11
N ASP A 81 -3.34 1.78 10.97
CA ASP A 81 -4.05 0.49 11.01
C ASP A 81 -4.02 -0.24 9.67
N GLN A 82 -2.83 -0.40 9.10
CA GLN A 82 -2.66 -1.04 7.81
C GLN A 82 -1.42 -1.94 7.76
N LYS A 83 -1.61 -3.14 7.24
CA LYS A 83 -0.56 -4.06 6.78
C LYS A 83 -0.72 -4.19 5.27
N PHE A 84 0.35 -4.01 4.55
CA PHE A 84 0.35 -3.96 3.10
C PHE A 84 1.47 -4.83 2.54
N GLN A 85 1.11 -5.84 1.78
CA GLN A 85 2.04 -6.70 1.05
C GLN A 85 1.94 -6.39 -0.44
N PHE A 86 3.08 -6.32 -1.11
CA PHE A 86 3.15 -6.11 -2.56
C PHE A 86 4.19 -7.00 -3.23
N PHE A 87 3.93 -7.28 -4.51
CA PHE A 87 4.84 -7.95 -5.42
C PHE A 87 4.73 -7.31 -6.80
N ASN A 88 5.87 -6.92 -7.36
CA ASN A 88 5.97 -6.38 -8.71
C ASN A 88 6.94 -7.24 -9.52
N LEU A 89 6.57 -7.55 -10.76
CA LEU A 89 7.39 -8.27 -11.72
C LEU A 89 7.40 -7.50 -13.04
N LYS A 90 8.59 -7.17 -13.52
CA LYS A 90 8.79 -6.41 -14.76
C LYS A 90 9.63 -7.22 -15.74
N TYR A 91 9.15 -7.34 -16.95
CA TYR A 91 9.91 -7.90 -18.07
C TYR A 91 10.12 -6.83 -19.13
N ARG A 92 11.38 -6.63 -19.53
CA ARG A 92 11.72 -5.67 -20.57
C ARG A 92 12.74 -6.27 -21.52
N THR A 93 12.55 -6.06 -22.82
CA THR A 93 13.57 -6.43 -23.81
C THR A 93 14.44 -5.22 -24.15
N ALA A 94 15.75 -5.38 -24.07
CA ALA A 94 16.70 -4.36 -24.49
C ALA A 94 17.00 -4.42 -25.98
N LYS A 95 16.83 -5.59 -26.61
CA LYS A 95 17.08 -5.84 -28.04
C LYS A 95 15.78 -6.25 -28.72
N PRO A 96 15.64 -5.97 -30.04
CA PRO A 96 14.52 -6.46 -30.81
C PRO A 96 14.38 -7.99 -30.75
N ILE A 97 13.14 -8.46 -30.66
CA ILE A 97 12.80 -9.87 -30.68
C ILE A 97 11.67 -10.07 -31.71
N SER A 98 11.91 -10.86 -32.75
CA SER A 98 10.96 -11.10 -33.83
C SER A 98 10.47 -9.77 -34.42
N VAL A 99 9.17 -9.53 -34.45
CA VAL A 99 8.54 -8.32 -34.98
C VAL A 99 8.50 -7.14 -33.98
N PHE A 100 8.94 -7.38 -32.74
CA PHE A 100 8.91 -6.36 -31.69
C PHE A 100 10.27 -5.68 -31.56
N ARG A 101 10.26 -4.35 -31.56
CA ARG A 101 11.41 -3.51 -31.22
C ARG A 101 11.69 -3.55 -29.72
N ASN A 102 10.65 -3.47 -28.89
CA ASN A 102 10.71 -3.76 -27.46
C ASN A 102 9.37 -4.25 -26.91
N ILE A 103 9.49 -5.02 -25.84
CA ILE A 103 8.38 -5.55 -25.06
C ILE A 103 8.59 -5.08 -23.63
N ASN A 104 7.55 -4.49 -23.02
CA ASN A 104 7.52 -4.19 -21.60
C ASN A 104 6.24 -4.77 -21.02
N LEU A 105 6.39 -5.65 -20.03
CA LEU A 105 5.31 -6.24 -19.27
C LEU A 105 5.56 -5.88 -17.81
N ASP A 106 4.59 -5.25 -17.18
CA ASP A 106 4.64 -4.91 -15.76
C ASP A 106 3.44 -5.58 -15.07
N PHE A 107 3.71 -6.54 -14.21
CA PHE A 107 2.71 -7.18 -13.36
C PHE A 107 2.88 -6.65 -11.93
N SER A 108 1.77 -6.29 -11.29
CA SER A 108 1.76 -5.86 -9.90
C SER A 108 0.62 -6.55 -9.15
N GLN A 109 0.91 -6.99 -7.95
CA GLN A 109 -0.06 -7.57 -7.04
C GLN A 109 0.12 -6.93 -5.67
N PHE A 110 -0.98 -6.62 -4.99
CA PHE A 110 -0.93 -6.22 -3.60
C PHE A 110 -2.14 -6.70 -2.80
N ASN A 111 -1.91 -6.87 -1.51
CA ASN A 111 -2.92 -7.14 -0.50
C ASN A 111 -2.80 -6.13 0.63
N ALA A 112 -3.94 -5.71 1.15
CA ALA A 112 -4.02 -4.86 2.32
C ALA A 112 -4.90 -5.51 3.39
N PHE A 113 -4.43 -5.46 4.62
CA PHE A 113 -5.11 -5.96 5.81
C PHE A 113 -5.09 -4.87 6.89
N ASP A 114 -6.02 -4.90 7.83
CA ASP A 114 -5.90 -4.16 9.07
C ASP A 114 -5.09 -4.95 10.12
N PHE A 115 -4.92 -4.40 11.30
CA PHE A 115 -4.18 -5.07 12.37
C PHE A 115 -4.96 -6.19 13.04
N GLU A 116 -6.28 -6.22 12.91
CA GLU A 116 -7.12 -7.32 13.34
C GLU A 116 -7.01 -8.55 12.41
N GLY A 117 -6.51 -8.35 11.18
CA GLY A 117 -6.35 -9.40 10.17
C GLY A 117 -7.46 -9.41 9.12
N ASN A 118 -8.37 -8.45 9.15
CA ASN A 118 -9.40 -8.33 8.13
C ASN A 118 -8.77 -7.96 6.78
N HIS A 119 -9.15 -8.69 5.76
CA HIS A 119 -8.64 -8.50 4.41
C HIS A 119 -9.40 -7.37 3.70
N ASN A 120 -8.80 -6.21 3.63
CA ASN A 120 -9.44 -5.01 3.11
C ASN A 120 -9.39 -4.92 1.58
N ARG A 121 -8.30 -5.33 0.97
CA ARG A 121 -8.11 -5.14 -0.47
C ARG A 121 -7.14 -6.14 -1.09
N THR A 122 -7.52 -6.66 -2.25
CA THR A 122 -6.61 -7.32 -3.19
C THR A 122 -6.70 -6.63 -4.54
N GLN A 123 -5.58 -6.47 -5.21
CA GLN A 123 -5.53 -5.92 -6.56
C GLN A 123 -4.42 -6.58 -7.35
N TYR A 124 -4.76 -6.93 -8.59
CA TYR A 124 -3.83 -7.38 -9.63
C TYR A 124 -3.85 -6.37 -10.76
N GLN A 125 -2.68 -6.03 -11.27
CA GLN A 125 -2.53 -5.17 -12.44
C GLN A 125 -1.57 -5.80 -13.44
N LEU A 126 -1.93 -5.76 -14.71
CA LEU A 126 -1.05 -6.11 -15.81
C LEU A 126 -1.02 -4.93 -16.78
N ARG A 127 0.16 -4.37 -16.97
CA ARG A 127 0.42 -3.35 -17.99
C ARG A 127 1.30 -3.94 -19.06
N THR A 128 0.85 -3.86 -20.30
CA THR A 128 1.58 -4.31 -21.48
C THR A 128 1.87 -3.12 -22.39
N ARG A 129 3.11 -2.99 -22.84
CA ARG A 129 3.53 -2.02 -23.84
C ARG A 129 4.43 -2.72 -24.86
N LEU A 130 3.92 -2.85 -26.07
CA LEU A 130 4.59 -3.46 -27.21
C LEU A 130 4.92 -2.39 -28.24
N ARG A 131 6.14 -2.34 -28.72
CA ARG A 131 6.55 -1.51 -29.83
C ARG A 131 7.07 -2.41 -30.95
N PHE A 132 6.51 -2.25 -32.13
CA PHE A 132 6.88 -3.01 -33.32
C PHE A 132 8.07 -2.39 -34.05
N LEU A 133 8.69 -3.16 -34.96
CA LEU A 133 9.80 -2.68 -35.81
C LEU A 133 9.37 -1.52 -36.72
N ASN A 134 8.11 -1.50 -37.17
CA ASN A 134 7.51 -0.41 -37.96
C ASN A 134 7.12 0.82 -37.10
N ASN A 135 7.55 0.89 -35.82
CA ASN A 135 7.23 1.94 -34.87
C ASN A 135 5.77 2.00 -34.37
N SER A 136 4.88 1.11 -34.83
CA SER A 136 3.55 0.97 -34.24
C SER A 136 3.67 0.58 -32.76
N ARG A 137 2.65 0.98 -31.97
CA ARG A 137 2.62 0.70 -30.52
C ARG A 137 1.26 0.17 -30.11
N ILE A 138 1.29 -0.86 -29.26
CA ILE A 138 0.12 -1.34 -28.52
C ILE A 138 0.41 -1.15 -27.02
N SER A 139 -0.57 -0.61 -26.30
CA SER A 139 -0.51 -0.49 -24.84
C SER A 139 -1.85 -0.93 -24.27
N SER A 140 -1.81 -1.77 -23.24
CA SER A 140 -2.99 -2.17 -22.48
C SER A 140 -2.72 -2.07 -20.98
N TRP A 141 -3.79 -1.85 -20.22
CA TRP A 141 -3.77 -1.82 -18.78
C TRP A 141 -5.01 -2.55 -18.27
N LEU A 142 -4.78 -3.69 -17.64
CA LEU A 142 -5.80 -4.52 -17.03
C LEU A 142 -5.67 -4.43 -15.52
N THR A 143 -6.79 -4.20 -14.84
CA THR A 143 -6.86 -4.20 -13.37
C THR A 143 -7.97 -5.12 -12.93
N HIS A 144 -7.65 -6.05 -12.04
CA HIS A 144 -8.62 -6.93 -11.40
C HIS A 144 -8.57 -6.72 -9.88
N LYS A 145 -9.73 -6.44 -9.28
CA LYS A 145 -9.90 -6.19 -7.85
C LYS A 145 -10.93 -7.17 -7.30
N PRO A 146 -10.54 -8.41 -6.97
CA PRO A 146 -11.48 -9.46 -6.56
C PRO A 146 -12.13 -9.17 -5.21
N ARG A 147 -11.50 -8.35 -4.38
CA ARG A 147 -12.02 -7.98 -3.08
C ARG A 147 -11.65 -6.54 -2.78
N ILE A 148 -12.65 -5.75 -2.44
CA ILE A 148 -12.54 -4.38 -1.95
C ILE A 148 -13.47 -4.30 -0.75
N TYR A 149 -12.91 -4.14 0.43
CA TYR A 149 -13.63 -3.78 1.64
C TYR A 149 -13.09 -2.43 2.10
N ASP A 150 -13.93 -1.42 2.07
CA ASP A 150 -13.55 -0.09 2.52
C ASP A 150 -14.18 0.20 3.87
N ASN A 151 -13.38 0.02 4.91
CA ASN A 151 -13.80 0.30 6.28
C ASN A 151 -13.96 1.80 6.59
N THR A 152 -13.71 2.69 5.63
CA THR A 152 -14.01 4.13 5.77
C THR A 152 -15.45 4.49 5.41
N THR A 153 -16.17 3.59 4.77
CA THR A 153 -17.58 3.82 4.35
C THR A 153 -18.61 3.41 5.39
N LEU A 154 -18.19 2.79 6.50
CA LEU A 154 -19.06 2.34 7.59
C LEU A 154 -19.34 3.44 8.64
N ARG A 155 -19.47 4.68 8.22
CA ARG A 155 -19.68 5.84 9.09
C ARG A 155 -21.07 6.41 8.96
#